data_b907d9c4ef312b82da88b2a2806a13f7
#
_entry.id   b907d9c4ef312b82da88b2a2806a13f7
#
_cell.length_a   1.000
_cell.length_b   1.000
_cell.length_c   1.000
_cell.angle_alpha   90.00
_cell.angle_beta   90.00
_cell.angle_gamma   90.00
#
_symmetry.space_group_name_H-M   'P 1'
#
loop_
_entity.id
_entity.type
_entity.pdbx_description
1 polymer ?
#
loop_
_entity_poly.entity_id
_entity_poly.type
_entity_poly.pdbx_seq_one_letter_code
_entity_poly.pdbx_strand_id
1 'polypeptide(L)'
;MTDSFPRQNARTQRFTLGTPRNFSITADGAFVIFLRSREAEDSRTCLWSIEIATGTEELLADPILILGDSDENLPPAEKIRRERARESASGILNYSADASGRKFVFALAGDLYISELGQIEPSRIEANPGVYDPRISPDGKKVAYVVGSEFYVISGIDLEATESSILENDQDISWGTAEFVAAEEMRRERGYWWLPDSSGLIVARTDHADVQKWYISDPANPDREPVVVRYPSAGTPNADIDLYKVTIDCHKTLIDINKNKYPYVVDVQCNLGEPVTVVAQTRNQKTLVVITVDVNTQESQIEAELTDPFWVEIVPGVPRWHNKKLLTVSEFEGMRSLMLDGELISDTSHWVREVLEADSQGVTYSASVEPSEVCLYRVSEKGVEKLSPSGHVATAKMRAGTTVLVQASIEKATTYSVVANNKKLSIHSYASEPVVNPKVTFLKCGPREIEAAVLFPSEPLSHPLPILMDPYGGPHAQRVMKARNMFLSSQWLADQGFCVVVADGRGTPGRGQNWERSIYGDLAQPVLDDQVEVLQNVVDRYGSAVDENNVGIRGWSFGGYLAALAVLRRPDKFHAAVAGAPVTDWALYDTHYTERYLGTPSDNPENFERTSLIRDAHRLERP
;
A
#
# COMPACT_ATOMS: atom_id res chain seq x y z
N MET A 1 35.49 12.73 -4.14
CA MET A 1 34.35 13.67 -4.14
C MET A 1 33.38 13.14 -3.08
N THR A 2 32.97 13.96 -2.13
CA THR A 2 31.90 13.60 -1.18
C THR A 2 30.61 13.36 -1.98
N ASP A 3 29.94 12.27 -1.67
CA ASP A 3 28.68 11.90 -2.32
C ASP A 3 27.60 12.94 -1.99
N SER A 4 26.81 13.36 -2.98
CA SER A 4 25.68 14.27 -2.74
C SER A 4 24.41 13.48 -2.43
N PHE A 5 23.56 14.01 -1.54
CA PHE A 5 22.30 13.37 -1.18
C PHE A 5 21.44 12.97 -2.40
N PRO A 6 21.22 13.82 -3.43
CA PRO A 6 20.42 13.41 -4.59
C PRO A 6 21.00 12.21 -5.34
N ARG A 7 22.32 12.11 -5.46
CA ARG A 7 22.97 10.95 -6.09
C ARG A 7 22.84 9.69 -5.25
N GLN A 8 23.10 9.79 -3.96
CA GLN A 8 22.93 8.68 -3.03
C GLN A 8 21.47 8.22 -3.01
N ASN A 9 20.52 9.14 -2.89
CA ASN A 9 19.09 8.86 -2.91
C ASN A 9 18.64 8.13 -4.19
N ALA A 10 19.19 8.50 -5.36
CA ALA A 10 18.90 7.84 -6.63
C ALA A 10 19.51 6.42 -6.68
N ARG A 11 20.80 6.25 -6.36
CA ARG A 11 21.47 4.94 -6.42
C ARG A 11 20.90 3.92 -5.45
N THR A 12 20.50 4.37 -4.26
CA THR A 12 19.90 3.52 -3.22
C THR A 12 18.38 3.35 -3.37
N GLN A 13 17.81 3.88 -4.45
CA GLN A 13 16.35 3.94 -4.67
C GLN A 13 15.63 4.47 -3.42
N ARG A 14 16.02 5.63 -2.96
CA ARG A 14 15.49 6.27 -1.73
C ARG A 14 15.77 5.47 -0.45
N PHE A 15 16.93 4.85 -0.37
CA PHE A 15 17.39 4.02 0.76
C PHE A 15 16.51 2.79 1.03
N THR A 16 15.85 2.27 -0.02
CA THR A 16 15.04 1.05 0.07
C THR A 16 15.85 -0.21 -0.23
N LEU A 17 16.92 -0.10 -1.04
CA LEU A 17 17.79 -1.23 -1.35
C LEU A 17 18.54 -1.69 -0.09
N GLY A 18 18.70 -2.99 0.06
CA GLY A 18 19.30 -3.60 1.24
C GLY A 18 18.39 -3.68 2.47
N THR A 19 17.15 -3.14 2.42
CA THR A 19 16.19 -3.28 3.52
C THR A 19 15.45 -4.62 3.46
N PRO A 20 15.30 -5.33 4.59
CA PRO A 20 14.44 -6.52 4.66
C PRO A 20 12.96 -6.16 4.49
N ARG A 21 12.23 -6.95 3.68
CA ARG A 21 10.81 -6.72 3.38
C ARG A 21 10.06 -8.01 3.07
N ASN A 22 8.73 -7.97 2.95
CA ASN A 22 7.86 -9.09 2.57
C ASN A 22 8.07 -10.31 3.47
N PHE A 23 7.92 -10.12 4.78
CA PHE A 23 8.15 -11.16 5.77
C PHE A 23 7.04 -12.22 5.76
N SER A 24 7.43 -13.50 5.83
CA SER A 24 6.57 -14.61 6.22
C SER A 24 7.24 -15.43 7.33
N ILE A 25 6.42 -16.17 8.10
CA ILE A 25 6.88 -16.97 9.22
C ILE A 25 6.38 -18.40 8.99
N THR A 26 7.23 -19.40 9.20
CA THR A 26 6.83 -20.81 9.10
C THR A 26 5.74 -21.17 10.11
N ALA A 27 4.95 -22.21 9.81
CA ALA A 27 3.82 -22.62 10.66
C ALA A 27 4.24 -23.02 12.09
N ASP A 28 5.46 -23.50 12.26
CA ASP A 28 6.07 -23.83 13.55
C ASP A 28 6.77 -22.64 14.24
N GLY A 29 6.81 -21.46 13.57
CA GLY A 29 7.48 -20.28 14.08
C GLY A 29 9.01 -20.36 14.08
N ALA A 30 9.62 -21.40 13.46
CA ALA A 30 11.05 -21.67 13.54
C ALA A 30 11.90 -20.82 12.59
N PHE A 31 11.33 -20.36 11.48
CA PHE A 31 12.02 -19.54 10.49
C PHE A 31 11.20 -18.31 10.11
N VAL A 32 11.92 -17.23 9.77
CA VAL A 32 11.36 -16.06 9.08
C VAL A 32 11.97 -16.01 7.68
N ILE A 33 11.12 -15.84 6.67
CA ILE A 33 11.48 -15.69 5.27
C ILE A 33 11.27 -14.25 4.88
N PHE A 34 12.18 -13.68 4.08
CA PHE A 34 12.08 -12.28 3.68
C PHE A 34 12.83 -11.99 2.38
N LEU A 35 12.53 -10.86 1.78
CA LEU A 35 13.24 -10.33 0.62
C LEU A 35 14.22 -9.25 1.05
N ARG A 36 15.43 -9.25 0.44
CA ARG A 36 16.45 -8.23 0.65
C ARG A 36 17.48 -8.30 -0.46
N SER A 37 17.94 -7.17 -1.00
CA SER A 37 19.12 -7.18 -1.88
C SER A 37 20.40 -7.40 -1.07
N ARG A 38 21.48 -7.80 -1.75
CA ARG A 38 22.75 -8.17 -1.10
C ARG A 38 23.55 -6.97 -0.62
N GLU A 39 23.30 -5.81 -1.25
CA GLU A 39 24.01 -4.56 -1.00
C GLU A 39 23.06 -3.36 -1.13
N ALA A 40 23.49 -2.23 -0.62
CA ALA A 40 22.71 -0.99 -0.58
C ALA A 40 22.44 -0.34 -1.95
N GLU A 41 23.16 -0.72 -2.98
CA GLU A 41 23.06 -0.18 -4.34
C GLU A 41 22.75 -1.28 -5.38
N ASP A 42 22.61 -2.53 -4.95
CA ASP A 42 22.15 -3.62 -5.81
C ASP A 42 20.62 -3.63 -5.86
N SER A 43 20.05 -3.39 -7.04
CA SER A 43 18.59 -3.42 -7.24
C SER A 43 18.00 -4.83 -7.21
N ARG A 44 18.82 -5.87 -7.34
CA ARG A 44 18.37 -7.27 -7.41
C ARG A 44 18.07 -7.81 -6.03
N THR A 45 16.80 -8.02 -5.78
CA THR A 45 16.28 -8.57 -4.53
C THR A 45 16.40 -10.09 -4.52
N CYS A 46 16.89 -10.64 -3.42
CA CYS A 46 17.06 -12.07 -3.17
C CYS A 46 16.06 -12.57 -2.13
N LEU A 47 15.82 -13.87 -2.10
CA LEU A 47 15.04 -14.56 -1.06
C LEU A 47 15.96 -15.08 0.04
N TRP A 48 15.65 -14.73 1.29
CA TRP A 48 16.42 -15.06 2.48
C TRP A 48 15.56 -15.75 3.53
N SER A 49 16.22 -16.50 4.42
CA SER A 49 15.65 -17.00 5.66
C SER A 49 16.52 -16.63 6.86
N ILE A 50 15.91 -16.58 8.06
CA ILE A 50 16.61 -16.58 9.33
C ILE A 50 16.04 -17.66 10.23
N GLU A 51 16.91 -18.52 10.76
CA GLU A 51 16.54 -19.53 11.74
C GLU A 51 16.48 -18.93 13.14
N ILE A 52 15.36 -19.10 13.85
CA ILE A 52 15.14 -18.49 15.17
C ILE A 52 16.02 -19.10 16.25
N ALA A 53 16.32 -20.40 16.15
CA ALA A 53 17.12 -21.09 17.16
C ALA A 53 18.58 -20.58 17.20
N THR A 54 19.19 -20.39 16.05
CA THR A 54 20.60 -20.02 15.87
C THR A 54 20.81 -18.53 15.59
N GLY A 55 19.84 -17.87 14.96
CA GLY A 55 19.98 -16.52 14.42
C GLY A 55 20.73 -16.47 13.08
N THR A 56 20.95 -17.63 12.44
CA THR A 56 21.66 -17.73 11.16
C THR A 56 20.76 -17.26 10.04
N GLU A 57 21.26 -16.32 9.22
CA GLU A 57 20.63 -15.93 7.97
C GLU A 57 21.19 -16.78 6.82
N GLU A 58 20.30 -17.29 5.96
CA GLU A 58 20.66 -18.06 4.77
C GLU A 58 20.03 -17.47 3.52
N LEU A 59 20.77 -17.50 2.41
CA LEU A 59 20.33 -17.08 1.09
C LEU A 59 19.65 -18.27 0.40
N LEU A 60 18.33 -18.19 0.20
CA LEU A 60 17.54 -19.28 -0.40
C LEU A 60 17.49 -19.20 -1.93
N ALA A 61 17.49 -17.98 -2.49
CA ALA A 61 17.53 -17.77 -3.93
C ALA A 61 18.19 -16.44 -4.28
N ASP A 62 19.11 -16.50 -5.24
CA ASP A 62 19.87 -15.37 -5.77
C ASP A 62 19.63 -15.22 -7.27
N PRO A 63 19.02 -14.11 -7.74
CA PRO A 63 18.82 -13.86 -9.16
C PRO A 63 20.10 -13.91 -10.00
N ILE A 64 21.25 -13.53 -9.43
CA ILE A 64 22.54 -13.58 -10.16
C ILE A 64 22.96 -15.02 -10.42
N LEU A 65 22.81 -15.90 -9.43
CA LEU A 65 23.16 -17.32 -9.60
C LEU A 65 22.22 -18.03 -10.57
N ILE A 66 20.94 -17.58 -10.63
CA ILE A 66 19.92 -18.17 -11.50
C ILE A 66 20.06 -17.69 -12.95
N LEU A 67 20.19 -16.37 -13.17
CA LEU A 67 20.15 -15.74 -14.49
C LEU A 67 21.54 -15.42 -15.06
N GLY A 68 22.59 -15.44 -14.23
CA GLY A 68 23.90 -14.89 -14.58
C GLY A 68 23.84 -13.36 -14.71
N ASP A 69 24.62 -12.82 -15.66
CA ASP A 69 24.65 -11.37 -15.94
C ASP A 69 23.57 -10.92 -16.95
N SER A 70 22.58 -11.76 -17.25
CA SER A 70 21.52 -11.45 -18.20
C SER A 70 20.56 -10.42 -17.59
N ASP A 71 20.13 -9.46 -18.42
CA ASP A 71 19.06 -8.54 -18.04
C ASP A 71 17.72 -9.28 -17.92
N GLU A 72 16.88 -8.83 -16.98
CA GLU A 72 15.53 -9.37 -16.83
C GLU A 72 14.66 -8.99 -18.04
N ASN A 73 14.20 -9.98 -18.79
CA ASN A 73 13.17 -9.79 -19.80
C ASN A 73 11.78 -9.90 -19.15
N LEU A 74 11.22 -8.77 -18.70
CA LEU A 74 9.96 -8.75 -17.95
C LEU A 74 8.75 -8.89 -18.87
N PRO A 75 7.78 -9.76 -18.50
CA PRO A 75 6.47 -9.79 -19.13
C PRO A 75 5.73 -8.45 -19.02
N PRO A 76 4.87 -8.07 -19.99
CA PRO A 76 4.13 -6.81 -19.95
C PRO A 76 3.31 -6.62 -18.66
N ALA A 77 2.64 -7.67 -18.18
CA ALA A 77 1.85 -7.63 -16.93
C ALA A 77 2.71 -7.28 -15.72
N GLU A 78 3.92 -7.85 -15.62
CA GLU A 78 4.85 -7.55 -14.52
C GLU A 78 5.40 -6.12 -14.63
N LYS A 79 5.66 -5.60 -15.83
CA LYS A 79 6.05 -4.19 -16.01
C LYS A 79 4.96 -3.25 -15.48
N ILE A 80 3.70 -3.50 -15.85
CA ILE A 80 2.55 -2.71 -15.38
C ILE A 80 2.40 -2.80 -13.86
N ARG A 81 2.53 -4.01 -13.29
CA ARG A 81 2.46 -4.19 -11.83
C ARG A 81 3.56 -3.40 -11.11
N ARG A 82 4.82 -3.52 -11.57
CA ARG A 82 5.96 -2.76 -10.98
C ARG A 82 5.73 -1.25 -11.06
N GLU A 83 5.22 -0.76 -12.17
CA GLU A 83 4.90 0.65 -12.34
C GLU A 83 3.83 1.12 -11.35
N ARG A 84 2.72 0.38 -11.21
CA ARG A 84 1.65 0.68 -10.25
C ARG A 84 2.13 0.60 -8.80
N ALA A 85 2.87 -0.45 -8.44
CA ALA A 85 3.47 -0.62 -7.13
C ALA A 85 4.64 0.36 -6.88
N ARG A 86 5.03 1.17 -7.89
CA ARG A 86 6.22 2.05 -7.85
C ARG A 86 7.47 1.28 -7.44
N GLU A 87 7.55 0.02 -7.87
CA GLU A 87 8.66 -0.90 -7.60
C GLU A 87 9.76 -0.68 -8.63
N SER A 88 10.87 -0.15 -8.18
CA SER A 88 12.05 0.10 -9.02
C SER A 88 13.15 -0.93 -8.82
N ALA A 89 13.01 -1.84 -7.85
CA ALA A 89 13.93 -2.95 -7.68
C ALA A 89 13.72 -4.03 -8.75
N SER A 90 14.65 -4.94 -8.87
CA SER A 90 14.66 -6.09 -9.78
C SER A 90 14.88 -7.40 -9.01
N GLY A 91 14.96 -8.52 -9.71
CA GLY A 91 15.12 -9.83 -9.09
C GLY A 91 13.81 -10.41 -8.55
N ILE A 92 13.88 -11.07 -7.40
CA ILE A 92 12.72 -11.70 -6.75
C ILE A 92 11.97 -10.63 -5.95
N LEU A 93 10.82 -10.18 -6.45
CA LEU A 93 10.06 -9.07 -5.83
C LEU A 93 8.88 -9.55 -4.99
N ASN A 94 8.43 -10.78 -5.22
CA ASN A 94 7.37 -11.43 -4.48
C ASN A 94 7.60 -12.94 -4.46
N TYR A 95 7.01 -13.62 -3.49
CA TYR A 95 7.00 -15.09 -3.39
C TYR A 95 5.72 -15.55 -2.71
N SER A 96 5.35 -16.80 -2.93
CA SER A 96 4.23 -17.46 -2.25
C SER A 96 4.74 -18.70 -1.52
N ALA A 97 4.33 -18.88 -0.27
CA ALA A 97 4.69 -20.04 0.54
C ALA A 97 3.50 -21.02 0.66
N ASP A 98 3.80 -22.30 0.82
CA ASP A 98 2.84 -23.33 1.21
C ASP A 98 2.33 -23.12 2.65
N ALA A 99 1.37 -23.93 3.11
CA ALA A 99 0.82 -23.80 4.46
C ALA A 99 1.86 -24.01 5.57
N SER A 100 2.88 -24.82 5.33
CA SER A 100 4.00 -25.02 6.26
C SER A 100 4.93 -23.80 6.34
N GLY A 101 4.99 -23.00 5.28
CA GLY A 101 5.94 -21.90 5.10
C GLY A 101 7.36 -22.38 4.79
N ARG A 102 7.53 -23.59 4.24
CA ARG A 102 8.84 -24.18 3.95
C ARG A 102 9.15 -24.33 2.47
N LYS A 103 8.12 -24.41 1.60
CA LYS A 103 8.26 -24.38 0.14
C LYS A 103 7.79 -23.03 -0.39
N PHE A 104 8.53 -22.49 -1.35
CA PHE A 104 8.27 -21.16 -1.91
C PHE A 104 8.29 -21.20 -3.43
N VAL A 105 7.35 -20.54 -4.07
CA VAL A 105 7.39 -20.29 -5.51
C VAL A 105 7.50 -18.78 -5.78
N PHE A 106 8.20 -18.45 -6.86
CA PHE A 106 8.37 -17.08 -7.31
C PHE A 106 8.57 -17.03 -8.83
N ALA A 107 8.24 -15.89 -9.42
CA ALA A 107 8.58 -15.60 -10.80
C ALA A 107 9.89 -14.81 -10.87
N LEU A 108 10.75 -15.16 -11.81
CA LEU A 108 11.96 -14.42 -12.11
C LEU A 108 12.16 -14.38 -13.64
N ALA A 109 12.23 -13.18 -14.20
CA ALA A 109 12.34 -12.93 -15.63
C ALA A 109 11.24 -13.62 -16.49
N GLY A 110 10.06 -13.89 -15.90
CA GLY A 110 8.94 -14.56 -16.55
C GLY A 110 8.99 -16.09 -16.51
N ASP A 111 9.96 -16.67 -15.84
CA ASP A 111 10.04 -18.11 -15.54
C ASP A 111 9.58 -18.40 -14.11
N LEU A 112 9.11 -19.63 -13.87
CA LEU A 112 8.64 -20.12 -12.59
C LEU A 112 9.73 -20.91 -11.86
N TYR A 113 9.97 -20.56 -10.60
CA TYR A 113 10.92 -21.23 -9.72
C TYR A 113 10.29 -21.70 -8.43
N ILE A 114 10.83 -22.78 -7.88
CA ILE A 114 10.52 -23.29 -6.54
C ILE A 114 11.81 -23.38 -5.72
N SER A 115 11.71 -22.99 -4.45
CA SER A 115 12.76 -23.13 -3.44
C SER A 115 12.17 -23.77 -2.18
N GLU A 116 12.98 -24.46 -1.40
CA GLU A 116 12.58 -25.10 -0.16
C GLU A 116 13.66 -24.85 0.92
N LEU A 117 13.24 -24.68 2.17
CA LEU A 117 14.17 -24.56 3.31
C LEU A 117 15.09 -25.78 3.38
N GLY A 118 16.40 -25.53 3.43
CA GLY A 118 17.44 -26.57 3.45
C GLY A 118 17.90 -27.03 2.06
N GLN A 119 17.33 -26.51 0.97
CA GLN A 119 17.86 -26.68 -0.40
C GLN A 119 18.87 -25.56 -0.71
N ILE A 120 19.92 -25.94 -1.45
CA ILE A 120 21.02 -24.99 -1.78
C ILE A 120 20.63 -24.08 -2.94
N GLU A 121 19.85 -24.58 -3.91
CA GLU A 121 19.48 -23.84 -5.13
C GLU A 121 18.00 -24.05 -5.46
N PRO A 122 17.32 -23.00 -5.95
CA PRO A 122 15.96 -23.13 -6.45
C PRO A 122 15.92 -23.96 -7.74
N SER A 123 14.84 -24.68 -7.96
CA SER A 123 14.59 -25.46 -9.18
C SER A 123 13.62 -24.70 -10.08
N ARG A 124 13.86 -24.73 -11.39
CA ARG A 124 12.91 -24.22 -12.38
C ARG A 124 11.78 -25.23 -12.57
N ILE A 125 10.54 -24.74 -12.55
CA ILE A 125 9.36 -25.52 -12.95
C ILE A 125 9.05 -25.20 -14.41
N GLU A 126 8.79 -26.21 -15.23
CA GLU A 126 8.35 -26.00 -16.60
C GLU A 126 6.95 -25.37 -16.60
N ALA A 127 6.81 -24.21 -17.22
CA ALA A 127 5.61 -23.39 -17.28
C ALA A 127 5.60 -22.58 -18.58
N ASN A 128 4.43 -22.06 -18.96
CA ASN A 128 4.33 -21.12 -20.08
C ASN A 128 5.15 -19.86 -19.80
N PRO A 129 5.90 -19.31 -20.77
CA PRO A 129 6.73 -18.15 -20.55
C PRO A 129 5.89 -16.89 -20.27
N GLY A 130 6.37 -16.05 -19.36
CA GLY A 130 5.65 -14.85 -18.97
C GLY A 130 4.85 -15.03 -17.68
N VAL A 131 5.27 -15.95 -16.81
CA VAL A 131 4.67 -16.21 -15.50
C VAL A 131 4.52 -14.92 -14.69
N TYR A 132 3.31 -14.72 -14.21
CA TYR A 132 2.92 -13.62 -13.33
C TYR A 132 2.19 -14.18 -12.10
N ASP A 133 2.46 -13.59 -10.92
CA ASP A 133 1.83 -13.89 -9.62
C ASP A 133 1.70 -15.41 -9.31
N PRO A 134 2.79 -16.21 -9.36
CA PRO A 134 2.69 -17.62 -9.08
C PRO A 134 2.40 -17.86 -7.58
N ARG A 135 1.50 -18.82 -7.29
CA ARG A 135 1.14 -19.20 -5.92
C ARG A 135 1.09 -20.71 -5.75
N ILE A 136 1.84 -21.18 -4.76
CA ILE A 136 1.84 -22.60 -4.37
C ILE A 136 0.56 -22.91 -3.58
N SER A 137 0.03 -24.13 -3.79
CA SER A 137 -1.10 -24.63 -3.00
C SER A 137 -0.74 -24.85 -1.53
N PRO A 138 -1.72 -24.81 -0.60
CA PRO A 138 -1.47 -25.07 0.81
C PRO A 138 -0.74 -26.38 1.10
N ASP A 139 -1.00 -27.44 0.34
CA ASP A 139 -0.35 -28.75 0.46
C ASP A 139 1.07 -28.83 -0.16
N GLY A 140 1.52 -27.74 -0.80
CA GLY A 140 2.85 -27.64 -1.41
C GLY A 140 3.06 -28.50 -2.66
N LYS A 141 1.97 -28.98 -3.32
CA LYS A 141 2.06 -29.94 -4.44
C LYS A 141 1.61 -29.39 -5.78
N LYS A 142 1.05 -28.19 -5.80
CA LYS A 142 0.48 -27.55 -7.00
C LYS A 142 0.89 -26.08 -7.03
N VAL A 143 0.93 -25.50 -8.22
CA VAL A 143 1.16 -24.08 -8.43
C VAL A 143 0.12 -23.54 -9.38
N ALA A 144 -0.50 -22.43 -9.03
CA ALA A 144 -1.32 -21.64 -9.94
C ALA A 144 -0.55 -20.38 -10.36
N TYR A 145 -0.77 -19.90 -11.57
CA TYR A 145 -0.13 -18.71 -12.11
C TYR A 145 -0.92 -18.11 -13.28
N VAL A 146 -0.54 -16.92 -13.69
CA VAL A 146 -1.15 -16.19 -14.81
C VAL A 146 -0.11 -15.93 -15.89
N VAL A 147 -0.52 -15.99 -17.16
CA VAL A 147 0.24 -15.48 -18.32
C VAL A 147 -0.68 -14.59 -19.14
N GLY A 148 -0.38 -13.31 -19.22
CA GLY A 148 -1.25 -12.36 -19.92
C GLY A 148 -2.63 -12.27 -19.27
N SER A 149 -3.66 -12.74 -19.99
CA SER A 149 -5.06 -12.79 -19.52
C SER A 149 -5.52 -14.21 -19.14
N GLU A 150 -4.65 -15.19 -19.22
CA GLU A 150 -4.94 -16.61 -19.08
C GLU A 150 -4.49 -17.15 -17.72
N PHE A 151 -5.25 -18.11 -17.18
CA PHE A 151 -4.99 -18.73 -15.87
C PHE A 151 -4.57 -20.18 -16.00
N TYR A 152 -3.55 -20.58 -15.25
CA TYR A 152 -2.94 -21.91 -15.32
C TYR A 152 -2.81 -22.55 -13.95
N VAL A 153 -2.91 -23.87 -13.90
CA VAL A 153 -2.66 -24.70 -12.71
C VAL A 153 -1.75 -25.86 -13.10
N ILE A 154 -0.59 -25.96 -12.45
CA ILE A 154 0.30 -27.13 -12.52
C ILE A 154 0.07 -27.99 -11.28
N SER A 155 -0.15 -29.28 -11.46
CA SER A 155 -0.24 -30.28 -10.39
C SER A 155 0.84 -31.34 -10.55
N GLY A 156 1.23 -31.97 -9.41
CA GLY A 156 2.28 -32.98 -9.40
C GLY A 156 3.69 -32.43 -9.55
N ILE A 157 3.98 -31.26 -9.03
CA ILE A 157 5.29 -30.57 -9.15
C ILE A 157 6.48 -31.40 -8.63
N ASP A 158 6.23 -32.37 -7.74
CA ASP A 158 7.27 -33.26 -7.20
C ASP A 158 7.41 -34.59 -8.00
N LEU A 159 6.58 -34.82 -9.05
CA LEU A 159 6.47 -36.08 -9.79
C LEU A 159 6.35 -35.83 -11.30
N GLU A 160 5.26 -36.29 -11.92
CA GLU A 160 4.88 -35.95 -13.29
C GLU A 160 3.95 -34.73 -13.27
N ALA A 161 4.48 -33.59 -13.68
CA ALA A 161 3.69 -32.34 -13.74
C ALA A 161 2.64 -32.46 -14.86
N THR A 162 1.40 -32.09 -14.50
CA THR A 162 0.29 -31.89 -15.45
C THR A 162 -0.22 -30.48 -15.34
N GLU A 163 -0.47 -29.85 -16.50
CA GLU A 163 -0.95 -28.48 -16.57
C GLU A 163 -2.39 -28.43 -17.07
N SER A 164 -3.22 -27.64 -16.42
CA SER A 164 -4.58 -27.30 -16.82
C SER A 164 -4.69 -25.77 -16.95
N SER A 165 -5.58 -25.28 -17.81
CA SER A 165 -5.70 -23.84 -18.06
C SER A 165 -7.13 -23.40 -18.29
N ILE A 166 -7.37 -22.10 -18.01
CA ILE A 166 -8.55 -21.36 -18.48
C ILE A 166 -8.07 -20.40 -19.54
N LEU A 167 -8.47 -20.70 -20.78
CA LEU A 167 -8.22 -19.87 -21.95
C LEU A 167 -9.55 -19.27 -22.40
N GLU A 168 -9.60 -17.96 -22.55
CA GLU A 168 -10.76 -17.27 -23.12
C GLU A 168 -10.26 -16.36 -24.25
N ASN A 169 -10.71 -16.66 -25.47
CA ASN A 169 -10.23 -15.99 -26.68
C ASN A 169 -10.93 -14.63 -26.86
N ASP A 170 -10.92 -13.79 -25.82
CA ASP A 170 -11.42 -12.44 -25.81
C ASP A 170 -10.39 -11.51 -25.17
N GLN A 171 -9.95 -10.51 -25.90
CA GLN A 171 -8.90 -9.57 -25.46
C GLN A 171 -9.33 -8.65 -24.31
N ASP A 172 -10.63 -8.50 -24.08
CA ASP A 172 -11.19 -7.69 -23.01
C ASP A 172 -11.45 -8.50 -21.72
N ILE A 173 -11.22 -9.82 -21.76
CA ILE A 173 -11.38 -10.71 -20.61
C ILE A 173 -10.03 -11.10 -20.03
N SER A 174 -9.92 -11.10 -18.69
CA SER A 174 -8.78 -11.67 -17.98
C SER A 174 -9.20 -12.56 -16.81
N TRP A 175 -8.38 -13.57 -16.51
CA TRP A 175 -8.58 -14.51 -15.44
C TRP A 175 -7.46 -14.44 -14.42
N GLY A 176 -7.80 -14.43 -13.14
CA GLY A 176 -6.84 -14.51 -12.04
C GLY A 176 -6.02 -13.24 -11.80
N THR A 177 -6.36 -12.11 -12.44
CA THR A 177 -5.72 -10.82 -12.23
C THR A 177 -6.63 -9.86 -11.48
N ALA A 178 -6.04 -8.88 -10.80
CA ALA A 178 -6.78 -7.75 -10.27
C ALA A 178 -7.02 -6.71 -11.38
N GLU A 179 -8.20 -6.11 -11.39
CA GLU A 179 -8.48 -4.93 -12.21
C GLU A 179 -7.82 -3.67 -11.64
N PHE A 180 -7.85 -2.60 -12.42
CA PHE A 180 -7.16 -1.33 -12.09
C PHE A 180 -7.53 -0.80 -10.70
N VAL A 181 -8.82 -0.65 -10.42
CA VAL A 181 -9.33 -0.03 -9.19
C VAL A 181 -8.96 -0.85 -7.94
N ALA A 182 -9.07 -2.18 -8.01
CA ALA A 182 -8.70 -3.03 -6.89
C ALA A 182 -7.21 -2.96 -6.57
N ALA A 183 -6.36 -2.96 -7.59
CA ALA A 183 -4.92 -2.90 -7.42
C ALA A 183 -4.45 -1.53 -6.91
N GLU A 184 -5.04 -0.43 -7.40
CA GLU A 184 -4.62 0.93 -7.05
C GLU A 184 -5.22 1.37 -5.70
N GLU A 185 -6.53 1.10 -5.45
CA GLU A 185 -7.26 1.72 -4.35
C GLU A 185 -7.66 0.76 -3.23
N MET A 186 -7.78 -0.55 -3.49
CA MET A 186 -8.27 -1.54 -2.51
C MET A 186 -7.16 -2.42 -1.94
N ARG A 187 -5.89 -2.24 -2.38
CA ARG A 187 -4.74 -3.08 -2.00
C ARG A 187 -4.91 -4.56 -2.38
N ARG A 188 -5.75 -4.86 -3.37
CA ARG A 188 -5.95 -6.19 -3.92
C ARG A 188 -5.18 -6.34 -5.23
N GLU A 189 -3.96 -6.89 -5.17
CA GLU A 189 -3.07 -7.06 -6.33
C GLU A 189 -3.25 -8.39 -7.06
N ARG A 190 -4.13 -9.29 -6.57
CA ARG A 190 -4.35 -10.63 -7.11
C ARG A 190 -5.81 -10.87 -7.47
N GLY A 191 -6.05 -11.86 -8.34
CA GLY A 191 -7.38 -12.27 -8.75
C GLY A 191 -7.69 -13.74 -8.47
N TYR A 192 -6.89 -14.46 -7.65
CA TYR A 192 -7.21 -15.84 -7.29
C TYR A 192 -6.67 -16.27 -5.92
N TRP A 193 -7.33 -17.27 -5.32
CA TRP A 193 -7.07 -17.75 -3.96
C TRP A 193 -7.24 -19.26 -3.88
N TRP A 194 -6.24 -19.97 -3.39
CA TRP A 194 -6.33 -21.39 -3.13
C TRP A 194 -7.36 -21.69 -2.03
N LEU A 195 -8.17 -22.73 -2.22
CA LEU A 195 -8.94 -23.32 -1.13
C LEU A 195 -7.97 -23.97 -0.13
N PRO A 196 -8.29 -23.96 1.18
CA PRO A 196 -7.35 -24.40 2.21
C PRO A 196 -7.03 -25.91 2.15
N ASP A 197 -7.89 -26.72 1.55
CA ASP A 197 -7.68 -28.16 1.30
C ASP A 197 -6.96 -28.46 -0.02
N SER A 198 -6.56 -27.43 -0.76
CA SER A 198 -5.90 -27.54 -2.07
C SER A 198 -6.73 -28.27 -3.16
N SER A 199 -8.04 -28.39 -2.98
CA SER A 199 -8.95 -29.05 -3.92
C SER A 199 -9.32 -28.20 -5.13
N GLY A 200 -9.08 -26.88 -5.04
CA GLY A 200 -9.42 -25.90 -6.06
C GLY A 200 -9.08 -24.47 -5.63
N LEU A 201 -9.63 -23.52 -6.36
CA LEU A 201 -9.38 -22.08 -6.15
C LEU A 201 -10.69 -21.30 -6.28
N ILE A 202 -10.69 -20.10 -5.71
CA ILE A 202 -11.59 -19.03 -6.13
C ILE A 202 -10.81 -18.18 -7.12
N VAL A 203 -11.39 -17.88 -8.28
CA VAL A 203 -10.74 -17.14 -9.36
C VAL A 203 -11.66 -16.06 -9.88
N ALA A 204 -11.15 -14.84 -10.01
CA ALA A 204 -11.87 -13.73 -10.62
C ALA A 204 -11.74 -13.80 -12.15
N ARG A 205 -12.87 -13.64 -12.83
CA ARG A 205 -12.99 -13.30 -14.24
C ARG A 205 -13.31 -11.83 -14.33
N THR A 206 -12.51 -11.08 -15.02
CA THR A 206 -12.65 -9.64 -15.18
C THR A 206 -12.96 -9.30 -16.63
N ASP A 207 -14.07 -8.61 -16.87
CA ASP A 207 -14.47 -8.08 -18.17
C ASP A 207 -14.21 -6.58 -18.23
N HIS A 208 -13.34 -6.17 -19.14
CA HIS A 208 -12.92 -4.79 -19.34
C HIS A 208 -13.63 -4.09 -20.51
N ALA A 209 -14.58 -4.75 -21.21
CA ALA A 209 -15.16 -4.25 -22.47
C ALA A 209 -15.73 -2.83 -22.32
N ASP A 210 -16.44 -2.56 -21.22
CA ASP A 210 -17.09 -1.27 -20.97
C ASP A 210 -16.17 -0.21 -20.36
N VAL A 211 -14.95 -0.58 -19.94
CA VAL A 211 -13.99 0.37 -19.35
C VAL A 211 -13.45 1.30 -20.44
N GLN A 212 -13.46 2.60 -20.15
CA GLN A 212 -13.00 3.63 -21.07
C GLN A 212 -11.57 3.38 -21.56
N LYS A 213 -11.34 3.52 -22.86
CA LYS A 213 -10.01 3.44 -23.49
C LYS A 213 -9.34 4.80 -23.49
N TRP A 214 -8.12 4.84 -22.98
CA TRP A 214 -7.24 5.99 -23.05
C TRP A 214 -6.09 5.69 -24.00
N TYR A 215 -5.67 6.70 -24.75
CA TYR A 215 -4.61 6.60 -25.75
C TYR A 215 -3.43 7.46 -25.30
N ILE A 216 -2.35 6.80 -24.88
CA ILE A 216 -1.15 7.47 -24.39
C ILE A 216 -0.11 7.51 -25.50
N SER A 217 0.09 8.70 -26.08
CA SER A 217 1.10 8.93 -27.12
C SER A 217 2.48 9.13 -26.52
N ASP A 218 3.51 8.71 -27.25
CA ASP A 218 4.91 9.01 -26.92
C ASP A 218 5.36 10.25 -27.70
N PRO A 219 5.44 11.45 -27.06
CA PRO A 219 5.82 12.68 -27.76
C PRO A 219 7.26 12.67 -28.28
N ALA A 220 8.13 11.83 -27.71
CA ALA A 220 9.52 11.68 -28.18
C ALA A 220 9.63 10.80 -29.43
N ASN A 221 8.61 9.96 -29.69
CA ASN A 221 8.54 9.07 -30.85
C ASN A 221 7.12 9.15 -31.46
N PRO A 222 6.80 10.27 -32.17
CA PRO A 222 5.44 10.54 -32.62
C PRO A 222 4.96 9.60 -33.75
N ASP A 223 5.85 8.81 -34.32
CA ASP A 223 5.58 7.79 -35.32
C ASP A 223 5.12 6.44 -34.70
N ARG A 224 5.21 6.29 -33.40
CA ARG A 224 4.71 5.11 -32.69
C ARG A 224 3.22 5.22 -32.46
N GLU A 225 2.52 4.09 -32.60
CA GLU A 225 1.12 4.00 -32.19
C GLU A 225 0.97 4.28 -30.69
N PRO A 226 -0.07 5.01 -30.28
CA PRO A 226 -0.37 5.23 -28.87
C PRO A 226 -0.57 3.92 -28.12
N VAL A 227 -0.09 3.85 -26.88
CA VAL A 227 -0.44 2.74 -26.00
C VAL A 227 -1.89 2.91 -25.54
N VAL A 228 -2.69 1.86 -25.74
CA VAL A 228 -4.09 1.84 -25.28
C VAL A 228 -4.15 1.24 -23.89
N VAL A 229 -4.71 1.99 -22.94
CA VAL A 229 -4.97 1.52 -21.58
C VAL A 229 -6.46 1.62 -21.25
N ARG A 230 -6.96 0.67 -20.47
CA ARG A 230 -8.30 0.73 -19.89
C ARG A 230 -8.23 1.48 -18.57
N TYR A 231 -8.93 2.61 -18.44
CA TYR A 231 -8.89 3.44 -17.24
C TYR A 231 -10.29 3.97 -16.89
N PRO A 232 -10.84 3.59 -15.72
CA PRO A 232 -12.18 3.99 -15.31
C PRO A 232 -12.13 5.36 -14.63
N SER A 233 -12.28 6.45 -15.38
CA SER A 233 -12.37 7.79 -14.79
C SER A 233 -13.72 8.02 -14.10
N ALA A 234 -13.77 8.97 -13.15
CA ALA A 234 -14.97 9.24 -12.36
C ALA A 234 -16.24 9.36 -13.19
N GLY A 235 -17.28 8.65 -12.79
CA GLY A 235 -18.57 8.60 -13.51
C GLY A 235 -18.65 7.63 -14.69
N THR A 236 -17.53 6.97 -15.09
CA THR A 236 -17.53 5.99 -16.17
C THR A 236 -17.69 4.55 -15.63
N PRO A 237 -17.98 3.55 -16.49
CA PRO A 237 -18.03 2.16 -16.07
C PRO A 237 -16.68 1.64 -15.55
N ASN A 238 -16.75 0.81 -14.51
CA ASN A 238 -15.64 -0.04 -14.05
C ASN A 238 -15.60 -1.35 -14.83
N ALA A 239 -14.53 -2.14 -14.65
CA ALA A 239 -14.52 -3.52 -15.07
C ALA A 239 -15.58 -4.34 -14.32
N ASP A 240 -16.21 -5.28 -15.01
CA ASP A 240 -17.19 -6.20 -14.43
C ASP A 240 -16.50 -7.46 -13.94
N ILE A 241 -16.75 -7.86 -12.67
CA ILE A 241 -16.04 -8.93 -12.02
C ILE A 241 -16.99 -10.04 -11.61
N ASP A 242 -16.69 -11.26 -12.07
CA ASP A 242 -17.33 -12.48 -11.62
C ASP A 242 -16.33 -13.32 -10.80
N LEU A 243 -16.80 -13.97 -9.75
CA LEU A 243 -16.01 -14.94 -8.99
C LEU A 243 -16.44 -16.36 -9.34
N TYR A 244 -15.47 -17.24 -9.55
CA TYR A 244 -15.70 -18.65 -9.84
C TYR A 244 -14.97 -19.54 -8.84
N LYS A 245 -15.62 -20.62 -8.39
CA LYS A 245 -14.89 -21.79 -7.92
C LYS A 245 -14.31 -22.50 -9.14
N VAL A 246 -13.03 -22.77 -9.09
CA VAL A 246 -12.28 -23.45 -10.16
C VAL A 246 -11.63 -24.70 -9.58
N THR A 247 -11.87 -25.86 -10.20
CA THR A 247 -11.22 -27.13 -9.83
C THR A 247 -9.81 -27.21 -10.42
N ILE A 248 -9.02 -28.22 -10.01
CA ILE A 248 -7.64 -28.39 -10.47
C ILE A 248 -7.57 -28.65 -11.99
N ASP A 249 -8.58 -29.26 -12.58
CA ASP A 249 -8.76 -29.46 -14.01
C ASP A 249 -9.48 -28.30 -14.70
N CYS A 250 -9.54 -27.14 -14.04
CA CYS A 250 -10.07 -25.89 -14.55
C CYS A 250 -11.57 -25.88 -14.90
N HIS A 251 -12.40 -26.77 -14.31
CA HIS A 251 -13.84 -26.61 -14.36
C HIS A 251 -14.29 -25.44 -13.50
N LYS A 252 -15.16 -24.60 -14.08
CA LYS A 252 -15.62 -23.33 -13.50
C LYS A 252 -17.07 -23.42 -13.02
N THR A 253 -17.34 -22.93 -11.80
CA THR A 253 -18.69 -22.77 -11.26
C THR A 253 -18.84 -21.37 -10.71
N LEU A 254 -19.81 -20.60 -11.21
CA LEU A 254 -20.03 -19.21 -10.82
C LEU A 254 -20.47 -19.12 -9.34
N ILE A 255 -19.94 -18.13 -8.65
CA ILE A 255 -20.34 -17.73 -7.29
C ILE A 255 -21.08 -16.41 -7.38
N ASP A 256 -22.36 -16.39 -7.02
CA ASP A 256 -23.16 -15.17 -7.03
C ASP A 256 -22.96 -14.40 -5.72
N ILE A 257 -22.41 -13.19 -5.82
CA ILE A 257 -22.21 -12.26 -4.71
C ILE A 257 -23.12 -11.03 -4.83
N ASN A 258 -24.10 -11.04 -5.73
CA ASN A 258 -24.92 -9.89 -6.08
C ASN A 258 -24.07 -8.68 -6.56
N LYS A 259 -23.21 -8.92 -7.57
CA LYS A 259 -22.27 -7.91 -8.12
C LYS A 259 -22.94 -6.61 -8.57
N ASN A 260 -24.23 -6.64 -8.92
CA ASN A 260 -24.96 -5.43 -9.28
C ASN A 260 -25.11 -4.46 -8.09
N LYS A 261 -25.27 -4.98 -6.87
CA LYS A 261 -25.31 -4.18 -5.65
C LYS A 261 -23.90 -3.89 -5.12
N TYR A 262 -22.99 -4.87 -5.21
CA TYR A 262 -21.64 -4.83 -4.66
C TYR A 262 -20.59 -5.05 -5.76
N PRO A 263 -20.37 -4.05 -6.65
CA PRO A 263 -19.48 -4.21 -7.80
C PRO A 263 -18.00 -4.23 -7.44
N TYR A 264 -17.61 -3.73 -6.27
CA TYR A 264 -16.23 -3.74 -5.82
C TYR A 264 -15.93 -4.99 -4.99
N VAL A 265 -15.20 -5.94 -5.55
CA VAL A 265 -14.63 -7.07 -4.81
C VAL A 265 -13.37 -6.59 -4.12
N VAL A 266 -13.43 -6.41 -2.80
CA VAL A 266 -12.34 -5.87 -1.98
C VAL A 266 -11.31 -6.96 -1.65
N ASP A 267 -11.78 -8.13 -1.18
CA ASP A 267 -10.92 -9.25 -0.80
C ASP A 267 -11.66 -10.59 -0.87
N VAL A 268 -10.91 -11.68 -0.98
CA VAL A 268 -11.41 -13.06 -0.82
C VAL A 268 -10.50 -13.79 0.14
N GLN A 269 -11.08 -14.43 1.14
CA GLN A 269 -10.36 -15.13 2.20
C GLN A 269 -10.70 -16.61 2.18
N CYS A 270 -9.67 -17.44 2.07
CA CYS A 270 -9.74 -18.90 2.05
C CYS A 270 -8.83 -19.46 3.15
N ASN A 271 -9.18 -19.24 4.41
CA ASN A 271 -8.38 -19.65 5.55
C ASN A 271 -8.79 -21.02 6.07
N LEU A 272 -7.84 -21.78 6.60
CA LEU A 272 -8.11 -23.10 7.17
C LEU A 272 -9.03 -23.02 8.38
N GLY A 273 -10.14 -23.76 8.35
CA GLY A 273 -11.12 -23.81 9.45
C GLY A 273 -12.10 -22.64 9.49
N GLU A 274 -12.05 -21.74 8.50
CA GLU A 274 -12.98 -20.62 8.32
C GLU A 274 -13.80 -20.83 7.04
N PRO A 275 -15.02 -20.25 6.95
CA PRO A 275 -15.75 -20.23 5.69
C PRO A 275 -15.01 -19.39 4.65
N VAL A 276 -15.14 -19.75 3.37
CA VAL A 276 -14.71 -18.86 2.29
C VAL A 276 -15.49 -17.57 2.41
N THR A 277 -14.77 -16.46 2.48
CA THR A 277 -15.36 -15.15 2.76
C THR A 277 -14.99 -14.18 1.64
N VAL A 278 -16.01 -13.53 1.06
CA VAL A 278 -15.86 -12.45 0.08
C VAL A 278 -16.21 -11.14 0.77
N VAL A 279 -15.30 -10.16 0.65
CA VAL A 279 -15.55 -8.80 1.09
C VAL A 279 -15.82 -7.95 -0.15
N ALA A 280 -16.98 -7.31 -0.18
CA ALA A 280 -17.38 -6.50 -1.33
C ALA A 280 -17.98 -5.15 -0.89
N GLN A 281 -18.02 -4.18 -1.80
CA GLN A 281 -18.45 -2.82 -1.49
C GLN A 281 -19.39 -2.28 -2.57
N THR A 282 -20.34 -1.44 -2.17
CA THR A 282 -21.16 -0.66 -3.11
C THR A 282 -20.31 0.38 -3.83
N ARG A 283 -20.71 0.78 -5.05
CA ARG A 283 -19.97 1.78 -5.84
C ARG A 283 -19.78 3.11 -5.07
N ASN A 284 -20.78 3.57 -4.35
CA ASN A 284 -20.69 4.78 -3.53
C ASN A 284 -19.90 4.58 -2.23
N GLN A 285 -19.39 3.36 -1.99
CA GLN A 285 -18.55 2.95 -0.85
C GLN A 285 -19.20 3.15 0.53
N LYS A 286 -20.51 3.41 0.60
CA LYS A 286 -21.24 3.61 1.85
C LYS A 286 -21.63 2.31 2.55
N THR A 287 -21.48 1.19 1.85
CA THR A 287 -21.75 -0.14 2.40
C THR A 287 -20.64 -1.09 2.00
N LEU A 288 -20.05 -1.74 2.99
CA LEU A 288 -19.14 -2.87 2.83
C LEU A 288 -19.83 -4.12 3.37
N VAL A 289 -19.86 -5.19 2.59
CA VAL A 289 -20.53 -6.43 2.92
C VAL A 289 -19.50 -7.55 3.10
N VAL A 290 -19.76 -8.40 4.09
CA VAL A 290 -19.03 -9.64 4.34
C VAL A 290 -19.94 -10.80 3.96
N ILE A 291 -19.55 -11.58 2.97
CA ILE A 291 -20.33 -12.68 2.39
C ILE A 291 -19.58 -13.98 2.62
N THR A 292 -20.20 -14.96 3.24
CA THR A 292 -19.68 -16.33 3.26
C THR A 292 -20.22 -17.12 2.07
N VAL A 293 -19.41 -18.03 1.56
CA VAL A 293 -19.71 -18.87 0.41
C VAL A 293 -19.50 -20.33 0.75
N ASP A 294 -20.55 -21.14 0.60
CA ASP A 294 -20.39 -22.59 0.57
C ASP A 294 -19.90 -23.01 -0.83
N VAL A 295 -18.63 -23.37 -0.90
CA VAL A 295 -17.99 -23.73 -2.18
C VAL A 295 -18.52 -25.03 -2.81
N ASN A 296 -19.34 -25.81 -2.11
CA ASN A 296 -19.93 -27.04 -2.64
C ASN A 296 -21.31 -26.81 -3.24
N THR A 297 -22.13 -25.97 -2.59
CA THR A 297 -23.48 -25.62 -3.07
C THR A 297 -23.50 -24.34 -3.89
N GLN A 298 -22.47 -23.50 -3.80
CA GLN A 298 -22.34 -22.12 -4.32
C GLN A 298 -23.34 -21.15 -3.66
N GLU A 299 -23.97 -21.53 -2.57
CA GLU A 299 -24.83 -20.65 -1.81
C GLU A 299 -23.98 -19.59 -1.09
N SER A 300 -24.41 -18.34 -1.17
CA SER A 300 -23.78 -17.20 -0.50
C SER A 300 -24.72 -16.63 0.56
N GLN A 301 -24.13 -16.22 1.70
CA GLN A 301 -24.87 -15.63 2.81
C GLN A 301 -24.17 -14.34 3.25
N ILE A 302 -24.95 -13.27 3.47
CA ILE A 302 -24.42 -12.04 4.06
C ILE A 302 -24.31 -12.24 5.57
N GLU A 303 -23.08 -12.16 6.10
CA GLU A 303 -22.78 -12.25 7.52
C GLU A 303 -22.83 -10.88 8.21
N ALA A 304 -22.39 -9.83 7.50
CA ALA A 304 -22.42 -8.48 8.02
C ALA A 304 -22.54 -7.45 6.90
N GLU A 305 -23.27 -6.38 7.16
CA GLU A 305 -23.28 -5.13 6.38
C GLU A 305 -22.74 -3.99 7.27
N LEU A 306 -21.57 -3.47 6.94
CA LEU A 306 -21.00 -2.29 7.57
C LEU A 306 -21.43 -1.06 6.77
N THR A 307 -22.01 -0.07 7.43
CA THR A 307 -22.54 1.12 6.75
C THR A 307 -21.97 2.40 7.34
N ASP A 308 -21.80 3.41 6.48
CA ASP A 308 -21.35 4.73 6.88
C ASP A 308 -22.00 5.80 5.98
N PRO A 309 -22.39 6.95 6.50
CA PRO A 309 -23.03 7.99 5.70
C PRO A 309 -22.10 8.62 4.64
N PHE A 310 -20.78 8.54 4.82
CA PHE A 310 -19.77 9.05 3.89
C PHE A 310 -19.14 7.91 3.10
N TRP A 311 -18.35 7.06 3.75
CA TRP A 311 -17.77 5.83 3.19
C TRP A 311 -17.33 4.88 4.31
N VAL A 312 -17.37 3.58 4.02
CA VAL A 312 -16.75 2.55 4.87
C VAL A 312 -15.31 2.37 4.41
N GLU A 313 -14.35 2.55 5.33
CA GLU A 313 -12.94 2.41 5.03
C GLU A 313 -12.51 0.95 4.91
N ILE A 314 -11.63 0.66 3.95
CA ILE A 314 -10.96 -0.65 3.82
C ILE A 314 -9.75 -0.66 4.75
N VAL A 315 -9.86 -1.39 5.86
CA VAL A 315 -8.80 -1.49 6.87
C VAL A 315 -8.05 -2.81 6.69
N PRO A 316 -6.70 -2.80 6.53
CA PRO A 316 -5.95 -4.04 6.37
C PRO A 316 -6.14 -5.02 7.53
N GLY A 317 -6.27 -6.32 7.20
CA GLY A 317 -6.41 -7.40 8.17
C GLY A 317 -7.82 -7.62 8.71
N VAL A 318 -8.79 -6.83 8.28
CA VAL A 318 -10.23 -7.01 8.59
C VAL A 318 -11.10 -6.68 7.35
N PRO A 319 -12.34 -7.22 7.25
CA PRO A 319 -12.97 -8.20 8.16
C PRO A 319 -12.22 -9.54 8.19
N ARG A 320 -12.25 -10.25 9.33
CA ARG A 320 -11.72 -11.62 9.46
C ARG A 320 -12.43 -12.38 10.57
N TRP A 321 -12.37 -13.71 10.48
CA TRP A 321 -12.88 -14.56 11.54
C TRP A 321 -11.89 -14.67 12.70
N HIS A 322 -12.39 -14.68 13.93
CA HIS A 322 -11.65 -14.96 15.14
C HIS A 322 -12.54 -15.74 16.12
N ASN A 323 -12.19 -16.99 16.43
CA ASN A 323 -12.98 -17.87 17.31
C ASN A 323 -14.47 -17.95 16.90
N LYS A 324 -14.76 -18.09 15.61
CA LYS A 324 -16.10 -18.13 14.99
C LYS A 324 -16.88 -16.80 15.10
N LYS A 325 -16.27 -15.73 15.55
CA LYS A 325 -16.83 -14.39 15.60
C LYS A 325 -16.21 -13.53 14.53
N LEU A 326 -16.96 -12.57 14.01
CA LEU A 326 -16.48 -11.68 12.99
C LEU A 326 -15.79 -10.46 13.61
N LEU A 327 -14.48 -10.32 13.33
CA LEU A 327 -13.69 -9.16 13.70
C LEU A 327 -13.78 -8.13 12.57
N THR A 328 -14.21 -6.93 12.91
CA THR A 328 -14.36 -5.81 11.99
C THR A 328 -13.76 -4.53 12.56
N VAL A 329 -13.70 -3.49 11.77
CA VAL A 329 -13.43 -2.13 12.20
C VAL A 329 -14.61 -1.25 11.83
N SER A 330 -15.07 -0.45 12.77
CA SER A 330 -16.15 0.51 12.58
C SER A 330 -15.85 1.82 13.29
N GLU A 331 -16.61 2.86 12.98
CA GLU A 331 -16.54 4.09 13.73
C GLU A 331 -17.23 3.93 15.10
N PHE A 332 -16.55 4.40 16.14
CA PHE A 332 -17.10 4.55 17.47
C PHE A 332 -16.58 5.87 18.07
N GLU A 333 -17.48 6.78 18.43
CA GLU A 333 -17.17 8.10 18.99
C GLU A 333 -16.16 8.93 18.17
N GLY A 334 -16.24 8.83 16.84
CA GLY A 334 -15.35 9.55 15.92
C GLY A 334 -14.00 8.87 15.68
N MET A 335 -13.74 7.73 16.33
CA MET A 335 -12.51 6.95 16.18
C MET A 335 -12.76 5.65 15.42
N ARG A 336 -11.75 5.18 14.73
CA ARG A 336 -11.76 3.89 14.03
C ARG A 336 -11.41 2.79 15.04
N SER A 337 -12.39 1.98 15.42
CA SER A 337 -12.30 1.04 16.54
C SER A 337 -12.50 -0.41 16.13
N LEU A 338 -11.87 -1.35 16.85
CA LEU A 338 -12.06 -2.79 16.64
C LEU A 338 -13.38 -3.25 17.26
N MET A 339 -14.13 -4.03 16.49
CA MET A 339 -15.38 -4.64 16.87
C MET A 339 -15.30 -6.16 16.68
N LEU A 340 -15.80 -6.92 17.67
CA LEU A 340 -15.95 -8.38 17.58
C LEU A 340 -17.44 -8.73 17.69
N ASP A 341 -18.06 -9.25 16.64
CA ASP A 341 -19.51 -9.41 16.49
C ASP A 341 -20.29 -8.12 16.85
N GLY A 342 -19.76 -6.96 16.45
CA GLY A 342 -20.35 -5.65 16.70
C GLY A 342 -20.10 -5.08 18.11
N GLU A 343 -19.43 -5.80 19.01
CA GLU A 343 -19.03 -5.30 20.31
C GLU A 343 -17.65 -4.64 20.27
N LEU A 344 -17.50 -3.46 20.87
CA LEU A 344 -16.23 -2.75 20.95
C LEU A 344 -15.22 -3.52 21.81
N ILE A 345 -14.01 -3.75 21.26
CA ILE A 345 -12.93 -4.42 21.99
C ILE A 345 -11.64 -3.60 22.10
N SER A 346 -11.40 -2.61 21.23
CA SER A 346 -10.24 -1.71 21.34
C SER A 346 -10.48 -0.59 22.34
N ASP A 347 -9.40 0.11 22.73
CA ASP A 347 -9.50 1.37 23.45
C ASP A 347 -10.11 2.46 22.55
N THR A 348 -10.99 3.30 23.10
CA THR A 348 -11.70 4.36 22.36
C THR A 348 -10.78 5.52 21.93
N SER A 349 -9.59 5.65 22.51
CA SER A 349 -8.58 6.62 22.10
C SER A 349 -7.72 6.16 20.93
N HIS A 350 -7.86 4.90 20.51
CA HIS A 350 -7.05 4.30 19.46
C HIS A 350 -7.68 4.53 18.08
N TRP A 351 -6.95 5.19 17.18
CA TRP A 351 -7.22 5.17 15.75
C TRP A 351 -6.59 3.91 15.14
N VAL A 352 -7.39 2.86 14.96
CA VAL A 352 -6.92 1.57 14.41
C VAL A 352 -6.49 1.75 12.96
N ARG A 353 -5.27 1.28 12.64
CA ARG A 353 -4.70 1.35 11.29
C ARG A 353 -4.73 0.01 10.55
N GLU A 354 -4.46 -1.07 11.25
CA GLU A 354 -4.35 -2.42 10.69
C GLU A 354 -4.53 -3.46 11.79
N VAL A 355 -5.15 -4.59 11.47
CA VAL A 355 -5.14 -5.79 12.31
C VAL A 355 -4.05 -6.73 11.82
N LEU A 356 -3.08 -7.03 12.67
CA LEU A 356 -1.88 -7.78 12.33
C LEU A 356 -2.05 -9.29 12.54
N GLU A 357 -2.68 -9.67 13.66
CA GLU A 357 -2.90 -11.08 14.01
C GLU A 357 -4.11 -11.21 14.93
N ALA A 358 -4.81 -12.36 14.85
CA ALA A 358 -5.85 -12.75 15.78
C ALA A 358 -5.67 -14.22 16.10
N ASP A 359 -5.22 -14.52 17.32
CA ASP A 359 -4.84 -15.85 17.79
C ASP A 359 -5.41 -16.14 19.20
N SER A 360 -5.02 -17.25 19.81
CA SER A 360 -5.45 -17.62 21.17
C SER A 360 -4.98 -16.64 22.26
N GLN A 361 -4.04 -15.74 21.96
CA GLN A 361 -3.55 -14.71 22.87
C GLN A 361 -4.37 -13.41 22.78
N GLY A 362 -5.21 -13.27 21.78
CA GLY A 362 -6.03 -12.10 21.51
C GLY A 362 -5.85 -11.53 20.12
N VAL A 363 -6.24 -10.28 19.94
CA VAL A 363 -6.12 -9.54 18.68
C VAL A 363 -5.00 -8.51 18.78
N THR A 364 -3.99 -8.63 17.92
CA THR A 364 -2.90 -7.65 17.80
C THR A 364 -3.15 -6.72 16.62
N TYR A 365 -3.05 -5.43 16.87
CA TYR A 365 -3.32 -4.39 15.89
C TYR A 365 -2.35 -3.22 16.02
N SER A 366 -2.23 -2.44 14.97
CA SER A 366 -1.53 -1.16 14.99
C SER A 366 -2.54 -0.01 15.12
N ALA A 367 -2.18 1.00 15.89
CA ALA A 367 -3.03 2.17 16.09
C ALA A 367 -2.21 3.43 16.39
N SER A 368 -2.83 4.59 16.16
CA SER A 368 -2.33 5.90 16.59
C SER A 368 -3.19 6.44 17.73
N VAL A 369 -2.53 6.91 18.78
CA VAL A 369 -3.07 7.81 19.80
C VAL A 369 -2.62 9.23 19.46
N GLU A 370 -1.31 9.41 19.24
CA GLU A 370 -0.74 10.60 18.61
C GLU A 370 -0.68 10.37 17.09
N PRO A 371 -1.16 11.28 16.26
CA PRO A 371 -1.22 11.09 14.81
C PRO A 371 0.12 10.76 14.16
N SER A 372 1.21 11.36 14.65
CA SER A 372 2.58 11.17 14.14
C SER A 372 3.24 9.84 14.55
N GLU A 373 2.56 9.00 15.34
CA GLU A 373 3.05 7.71 15.83
C GLU A 373 2.18 6.56 15.36
N VAL A 374 2.77 5.39 15.23
CA VAL A 374 2.04 4.12 15.06
C VAL A 374 2.58 3.13 16.07
N CYS A 375 1.75 2.73 17.01
CA CYS A 375 2.12 1.78 18.03
C CYS A 375 1.36 0.45 17.87
N LEU A 376 1.95 -0.61 18.40
CA LEU A 376 1.36 -1.94 18.42
C LEU A 376 0.66 -2.17 19.75
N TYR A 377 -0.53 -2.76 19.68
CA TYR A 377 -1.36 -3.09 20.83
C TYR A 377 -1.91 -4.51 20.69
N ARG A 378 -2.20 -5.13 21.82
CA ARG A 378 -2.94 -6.39 21.88
C ARG A 378 -4.13 -6.22 22.81
N VAL A 379 -5.30 -6.61 22.35
CA VAL A 379 -6.49 -6.75 23.19
C VAL A 379 -6.74 -8.24 23.47
N SER A 380 -6.98 -8.55 24.73
CA SER A 380 -7.27 -9.89 25.25
C SER A 380 -8.27 -9.80 26.40
N GLU A 381 -8.63 -10.93 27.03
CA GLU A 381 -9.44 -10.96 28.26
C GLU A 381 -8.84 -10.13 29.42
N LYS A 382 -7.52 -9.87 29.38
CA LYS A 382 -6.82 -9.06 30.38
C LYS A 382 -6.89 -7.56 30.12
N GLY A 383 -7.53 -7.14 29.03
CA GLY A 383 -7.60 -5.76 28.55
C GLY A 383 -6.62 -5.47 27.42
N VAL A 384 -6.34 -4.19 27.19
CA VAL A 384 -5.47 -3.71 26.13
C VAL A 384 -4.05 -3.50 26.65
N GLU A 385 -3.07 -4.14 26.01
CA GLU A 385 -1.64 -4.03 26.28
C GLU A 385 -0.92 -3.33 25.13
N LYS A 386 -0.03 -2.40 25.44
CA LYS A 386 0.87 -1.76 24.45
C LYS A 386 2.12 -2.60 24.25
N LEU A 387 2.40 -2.99 23.01
CA LEU A 387 3.52 -3.89 22.65
C LEU A 387 4.74 -3.16 22.08
N SER A 388 4.62 -1.90 21.70
CA SER A 388 5.74 -1.11 21.17
C SER A 388 5.88 0.23 21.89
N PRO A 389 7.09 0.82 21.95
CA PRO A 389 7.30 2.11 22.61
C PRO A 389 6.61 3.25 21.85
N SER A 390 6.29 4.36 22.56
CA SER A 390 5.90 5.64 21.95
C SER A 390 7.09 6.29 21.22
N GLY A 391 6.80 7.28 20.37
CA GLY A 391 7.83 7.98 19.60
C GLY A 391 8.30 7.22 18.35
N HIS A 392 7.58 6.15 17.96
CA HIS A 392 7.96 5.28 16.85
C HIS A 392 6.83 5.11 15.84
N VAL A 393 7.22 4.67 14.66
CA VAL A 393 6.31 4.08 13.67
C VAL A 393 6.65 2.59 13.60
N ALA A 394 5.75 1.75 14.10
CA ALA A 394 5.96 0.32 14.22
C ALA A 394 4.94 -0.47 13.39
N THR A 395 5.40 -1.55 12.75
CA THR A 395 4.56 -2.62 12.18
C THR A 395 5.15 -3.98 12.51
N ALA A 396 4.34 -5.04 12.39
CA ALA A 396 4.80 -6.39 12.68
C ALA A 396 4.16 -7.42 11.75
N LYS A 397 4.84 -8.57 11.60
CA LYS A 397 4.28 -9.82 11.09
C LYS A 397 4.36 -10.86 12.19
N MET A 398 3.25 -11.56 12.42
CA MET A 398 3.15 -12.48 13.55
C MET A 398 2.62 -13.84 13.09
N ARG A 399 3.15 -14.92 13.64
CA ARG A 399 2.64 -16.29 13.48
C ARG A 399 3.29 -17.20 14.51
N ALA A 400 2.53 -18.13 15.09
CA ALA A 400 3.04 -19.20 15.96
C ALA A 400 3.96 -18.71 17.10
N GLY A 401 3.64 -17.56 17.73
CA GLY A 401 4.43 -16.99 18.83
C GLY A 401 5.72 -16.28 18.39
N THR A 402 6.02 -16.25 17.08
CA THR A 402 7.13 -15.48 16.51
C THR A 402 6.61 -14.16 15.94
N THR A 403 7.30 -13.08 16.26
CA THR A 403 6.98 -11.72 15.79
C THR A 403 8.18 -11.12 15.06
N VAL A 404 8.02 -10.75 13.81
CA VAL A 404 8.93 -9.84 13.12
C VAL A 404 8.46 -8.42 13.40
N LEU A 405 9.31 -7.62 14.02
CA LEU A 405 9.02 -6.24 14.41
C LEU A 405 9.87 -5.28 13.58
N VAL A 406 9.22 -4.37 12.88
CA VAL A 406 9.85 -3.27 12.14
C VAL A 406 9.54 -1.97 12.86
N GLN A 407 10.59 -1.21 13.23
CA GLN A 407 10.44 0.04 13.99
C GLN A 407 11.28 1.15 13.38
N ALA A 408 10.64 2.26 13.06
CA ALA A 408 11.29 3.50 12.67
C ALA A 408 11.16 4.54 13.78
N SER A 409 12.16 5.41 13.93
CA SER A 409 12.13 6.58 14.81
C SER A 409 12.83 7.76 14.14
N ILE A 410 12.81 8.93 14.78
CA ILE A 410 13.57 10.10 14.28
C ILE A 410 15.07 9.95 14.55
N GLU A 411 15.45 9.35 15.70
CA GLU A 411 16.85 9.32 16.11
C GLU A 411 17.66 8.22 15.43
N LYS A 412 17.01 7.18 14.91
CA LYS A 412 17.71 5.98 14.39
C LYS A 412 17.14 5.54 13.05
N ALA A 413 18.00 4.85 12.29
CA ALA A 413 17.56 4.08 11.13
C ALA A 413 16.51 3.04 11.52
N THR A 414 15.66 2.65 10.58
CA THR A 414 14.67 1.59 10.79
C THR A 414 15.34 0.30 11.22
N THR A 415 14.80 -0.32 12.26
CA THR A 415 15.31 -1.58 12.80
C THR A 415 14.37 -2.73 12.50
N TYR A 416 14.95 -3.89 12.23
CA TYR A 416 14.25 -5.13 11.91
C TYR A 416 14.66 -6.18 12.94
N SER A 417 13.71 -6.73 13.65
CA SER A 417 13.99 -7.72 14.68
C SER A 417 12.96 -8.83 14.73
N VAL A 418 13.40 -10.00 15.17
CA VAL A 418 12.50 -11.13 15.44
C VAL A 418 12.45 -11.33 16.94
N VAL A 419 11.25 -11.42 17.48
CA VAL A 419 10.99 -11.74 18.89
C VAL A 419 10.28 -13.08 18.96
N ALA A 420 10.88 -14.06 19.60
CA ALA A 420 10.35 -15.40 19.82
C ALA A 420 10.94 -16.01 21.08
N ASN A 421 10.15 -16.72 21.89
CA ASN A 421 10.61 -17.43 23.09
C ASN A 421 11.46 -16.56 24.03
N ASN A 422 11.07 -15.31 24.27
CA ASN A 422 11.81 -14.31 25.06
C ASN A 422 13.23 -13.97 24.55
N LYS A 423 13.56 -14.35 23.31
CA LYS A 423 14.76 -13.93 22.61
C LYS A 423 14.42 -12.83 21.59
N LYS A 424 15.33 -11.90 21.42
CA LYS A 424 15.28 -10.89 20.36
C LYS A 424 16.50 -11.06 19.47
N LEU A 425 16.25 -11.30 18.18
CA LEU A 425 17.28 -11.37 17.14
C LEU A 425 17.13 -10.15 16.23
N SER A 426 18.22 -9.69 15.65
CA SER A 426 18.19 -8.63 14.62
C SER A 426 18.24 -9.27 13.24
N ILE A 427 17.38 -8.83 12.33
CA ILE A 427 17.53 -9.07 10.90
C ILE A 427 18.40 -7.95 10.35
N HIS A 428 19.48 -8.30 9.66
CA HIS A 428 20.43 -7.31 9.18
C HIS A 428 19.87 -6.50 8.02
N SER A 429 20.04 -5.18 8.06
CA SER A 429 19.76 -4.28 6.94
C SER A 429 21.08 -3.86 6.30
N TYR A 430 21.17 -4.00 4.96
CA TYR A 430 22.33 -3.54 4.18
C TYR A 430 22.11 -2.13 3.58
N ALA A 431 21.00 -1.46 3.94
CA ALA A 431 20.73 -0.12 3.45
C ALA A 431 21.86 0.85 3.78
N SER A 432 22.16 1.73 2.84
CA SER A 432 23.15 2.80 3.07
C SER A 432 22.68 3.77 4.13
N GLU A 433 23.62 4.27 4.92
CA GLU A 433 23.35 5.38 5.83
C GLU A 433 23.27 6.70 5.04
N PRO A 434 22.19 7.48 5.17
CA PRO A 434 22.04 8.75 4.48
C PRO A 434 23.11 9.76 4.86
N VAL A 435 23.62 10.52 3.88
CA VAL A 435 24.58 11.62 4.12
C VAL A 435 23.95 12.84 4.80
N VAL A 436 22.63 12.87 4.94
CA VAL A 436 21.88 13.91 5.66
C VAL A 436 21.27 13.34 6.92
N ASN A 437 21.19 14.14 7.97
CA ASN A 437 20.58 13.75 9.25
C ASN A 437 19.49 14.74 9.63
N PRO A 438 18.19 14.38 9.49
CA PRO A 438 17.07 15.27 9.75
C PRO A 438 17.03 15.76 11.21
N LYS A 439 16.90 17.08 11.37
CA LYS A 439 16.69 17.77 12.65
C LYS A 439 15.27 18.34 12.65
N VAL A 440 14.31 17.51 13.05
CA VAL A 440 12.89 17.80 12.91
C VAL A 440 12.33 18.42 14.19
N THR A 441 11.64 19.56 14.04
CA THR A 441 10.82 20.14 15.11
C THR A 441 9.35 19.87 14.80
N PHE A 442 8.68 19.07 15.63
CA PHE A 442 7.24 18.81 15.50
C PHE A 442 6.44 19.92 16.15
N LEU A 443 5.38 20.37 15.50
CA LEU A 443 4.48 21.44 15.96
C LEU A 443 3.03 20.99 15.81
N LYS A 444 2.17 21.55 16.68
CA LYS A 444 0.72 21.59 16.50
C LYS A 444 0.34 23.04 16.21
N CYS A 445 -0.17 23.31 15.02
CA CYS A 445 -0.38 24.66 14.49
C CYS A 445 -1.85 25.06 14.53
N GLY A 446 -2.10 26.27 15.02
CA GLY A 446 -3.41 26.90 15.06
C GLY A 446 -4.44 26.22 15.97
N PRO A 447 -5.68 26.72 15.99
CA PRO A 447 -6.74 26.19 16.85
C PRO A 447 -7.19 24.77 16.46
N ARG A 448 -6.86 24.31 15.23
CA ARG A 448 -7.11 22.94 14.78
C ARG A 448 -6.00 21.98 15.19
N GLU A 449 -4.90 22.46 15.81
CA GLU A 449 -3.73 21.66 16.17
C GLU A 449 -3.20 20.85 14.98
N ILE A 450 -3.04 21.48 13.80
CA ILE A 450 -2.57 20.83 12.59
C ILE A 450 -1.15 20.33 12.83
N GLU A 451 -0.93 19.02 12.59
CA GLU A 451 0.39 18.41 12.73
C GLU A 451 1.34 18.96 11.66
N ALA A 452 2.48 19.49 12.09
CA ALA A 452 3.50 20.02 11.23
C ALA A 452 4.92 19.60 11.68
N ALA A 453 5.84 19.56 10.74
CA ALA A 453 7.25 19.34 10.97
C ALA A 453 8.04 20.46 10.30
N VAL A 454 8.95 21.09 11.05
CA VAL A 454 9.79 22.19 10.58
C VAL A 454 11.25 21.78 10.63
N LEU A 455 11.97 22.03 9.54
CA LEU A 455 13.39 21.73 9.39
C LEU A 455 14.13 22.98 8.98
N PHE A 456 15.21 23.27 9.70
CA PHE A 456 16.16 24.33 9.38
C PHE A 456 17.44 23.72 8.80
N PRO A 457 18.27 24.52 8.09
CA PRO A 457 19.61 24.07 7.68
C PRO A 457 20.41 23.49 8.84
N SER A 458 21.20 22.46 8.55
CA SER A 458 22.09 21.82 9.53
C SER A 458 23.10 22.81 10.10
N GLU A 459 23.55 23.75 9.26
CA GLU A 459 24.41 24.87 9.64
C GLU A 459 23.60 26.17 9.66
N PRO A 460 23.63 26.95 10.76
CA PRO A 460 22.90 28.20 10.87
C PRO A 460 23.33 29.22 9.79
N LEU A 461 22.36 29.90 9.20
CA LEU A 461 22.59 31.01 8.26
C LEU A 461 22.32 32.35 8.92
N SER A 462 22.98 33.41 8.44
CA SER A 462 22.94 34.75 9.06
C SER A 462 21.83 35.67 8.53
N HIS A 463 20.95 35.17 7.66
CA HIS A 463 19.85 35.92 7.05
C HIS A 463 18.52 35.19 7.25
N PRO A 464 17.36 35.88 7.17
CA PRO A 464 16.07 35.21 7.17
C PRO A 464 15.96 34.19 6.03
N LEU A 465 15.38 33.02 6.33
CA LEU A 465 15.29 31.92 5.36
C LEU A 465 13.97 31.99 4.57
N PRO A 466 13.99 31.86 3.24
CA PRO A 466 12.77 31.60 2.50
C PRO A 466 12.09 30.32 3.01
N ILE A 467 10.77 30.32 3.03
CA ILE A 467 9.99 29.18 3.49
C ILE A 467 9.67 28.26 2.30
N LEU A 468 9.85 26.96 2.45
CA LEU A 468 9.44 25.96 1.48
C LEU A 468 8.42 25.02 2.14
N MET A 469 7.14 25.16 1.76
CA MET A 469 6.11 24.19 2.12
C MET A 469 6.27 22.92 1.28
N ASP A 470 6.28 21.75 1.92
CA ASP A 470 6.51 20.44 1.27
C ASP A 470 5.42 19.41 1.72
N PRO A 471 4.12 19.72 1.57
CA PRO A 471 3.04 18.82 1.98
C PRO A 471 2.78 17.70 0.98
N TYR A 472 2.14 16.61 1.44
CA TYR A 472 1.21 15.85 0.63
C TYR A 472 -0.20 16.45 0.79
N GLY A 473 -0.64 16.62 2.04
CA GLY A 473 -1.78 17.44 2.44
C GLY A 473 -3.15 16.92 2.01
N GLY A 474 -3.27 15.63 1.69
CA GLY A 474 -4.50 15.02 1.21
C GLY A 474 -4.76 13.63 1.80
N PRO A 475 -5.85 12.98 1.40
CA PRO A 475 -6.24 11.67 1.91
C PRO A 475 -5.21 10.59 1.57
N HIS A 476 -5.32 9.46 2.27
CA HIS A 476 -4.53 8.23 2.15
C HIS A 476 -3.06 8.34 2.60
N ALA A 477 -2.44 9.51 2.69
CA ALA A 477 -1.04 9.64 3.08
C ALA A 477 -0.81 10.63 4.21
N GLN A 478 0.11 10.29 5.12
CA GLN A 478 0.66 11.15 6.15
C GLN A 478 2.15 11.39 5.89
N ARG A 479 2.60 12.62 6.10
CA ARG A 479 4.02 13.02 6.00
C ARG A 479 4.65 13.29 7.36
N VAL A 480 3.87 13.81 8.31
CA VAL A 480 4.34 14.18 9.65
C VAL A 480 4.33 12.96 10.56
N MET A 481 5.31 12.07 10.35
CA MET A 481 5.45 10.82 11.10
C MET A 481 6.80 10.79 11.83
N LYS A 482 6.85 10.18 13.03
CA LYS A 482 8.10 10.01 13.80
C LYS A 482 8.98 8.91 13.20
N ALA A 483 9.39 9.12 11.96
CA ALA A 483 10.27 8.24 11.20
C ALA A 483 11.29 9.07 10.40
N ARG A 484 12.58 8.86 10.64
CA ARG A 484 13.69 9.64 10.08
C ARG A 484 13.67 9.69 8.54
N ASN A 485 13.37 8.57 7.91
CA ASN A 485 13.35 8.46 6.46
C ASN A 485 12.29 9.35 5.77
N MET A 486 11.24 9.76 6.48
CA MET A 486 10.21 10.66 5.96
C MET A 486 10.75 12.08 5.70
N PHE A 487 11.87 12.46 6.34
CA PHE A 487 12.39 13.82 6.33
C PHE A 487 13.75 13.97 5.65
N LEU A 488 14.32 12.92 5.06
CA LEU A 488 15.64 12.98 4.41
C LEU A 488 15.68 14.04 3.30
N SER A 489 14.72 14.00 2.38
CA SER A 489 14.62 14.99 1.29
C SER A 489 14.32 16.39 1.82
N SER A 490 13.48 16.52 2.85
CA SER A 490 13.15 17.80 3.47
C SER A 490 14.36 18.41 4.17
N GLN A 491 15.20 17.61 4.84
CA GLN A 491 16.46 18.10 5.42
C GLN A 491 17.46 18.54 4.34
N TRP A 492 17.59 17.74 3.27
CA TRP A 492 18.46 18.16 2.15
C TRP A 492 18.03 19.50 1.56
N LEU A 493 16.72 19.72 1.39
CA LEU A 493 16.19 21.01 0.93
C LEU A 493 16.46 22.13 1.94
N ALA A 494 16.31 21.85 3.23
CA ALA A 494 16.66 22.81 4.28
C ALA A 494 18.14 23.21 4.19
N ASP A 495 19.04 22.25 3.96
CA ASP A 495 20.47 22.50 3.79
C ASP A 495 20.82 23.28 2.51
N GLN A 496 19.87 23.45 1.57
CA GLN A 496 19.99 24.38 0.44
C GLN A 496 19.61 25.83 0.82
N GLY A 497 19.25 26.10 2.06
CA GLY A 497 18.96 27.45 2.55
C GLY A 497 17.47 27.77 2.73
N PHE A 498 16.63 26.78 2.95
CA PHE A 498 15.21 26.95 3.21
C PHE A 498 14.84 26.64 4.66
N CYS A 499 13.82 27.31 5.18
CA CYS A 499 13.00 26.76 6.25
C CYS A 499 11.95 25.83 5.62
N VAL A 500 12.12 24.50 5.75
CA VAL A 500 11.19 23.52 5.14
C VAL A 500 10.09 23.18 6.12
N VAL A 501 8.83 23.24 5.66
CA VAL A 501 7.63 22.96 6.46
C VAL A 501 6.82 21.85 5.80
N VAL A 502 6.59 20.77 6.53
CA VAL A 502 5.71 19.67 6.13
C VAL A 502 4.47 19.73 7.03
N ALA A 503 3.28 19.68 6.46
CA ALA A 503 2.04 19.75 7.23
C ALA A 503 0.99 18.76 6.75
N ASP A 504 0.33 18.08 7.71
CA ASP A 504 -0.76 17.13 7.50
C ASP A 504 -2.08 17.79 7.93
N GLY A 505 -2.73 18.50 6.98
CA GLY A 505 -4.00 19.16 7.18
C GLY A 505 -5.21 18.21 7.13
N ARG A 506 -6.40 18.79 7.06
CA ARG A 506 -7.67 18.04 6.93
C ARG A 506 -7.65 17.08 5.75
N GLY A 507 -8.29 15.93 5.92
CA GLY A 507 -8.30 14.82 4.96
C GLY A 507 -7.19 13.81 5.18
N THR A 508 -6.08 14.14 5.86
CA THR A 508 -5.01 13.19 6.16
C THR A 508 -5.44 12.17 7.23
N PRO A 509 -5.01 10.90 7.16
CA PRO A 509 -5.42 9.87 8.11
C PRO A 509 -4.78 10.05 9.50
N GLY A 510 -5.35 9.38 10.51
CA GLY A 510 -4.74 9.22 11.83
C GLY A 510 -5.25 10.16 12.92
N ARG A 511 -6.22 11.04 12.63
CA ARG A 511 -6.79 12.01 13.59
C ARG A 511 -8.29 11.89 13.84
N GLY A 512 -8.88 10.76 13.48
CA GLY A 512 -10.31 10.55 13.59
C GLY A 512 -11.05 10.81 12.27
N GLN A 513 -12.23 10.20 12.15
CA GLN A 513 -13.00 10.24 10.91
C GLN A 513 -13.50 11.64 10.55
N ASN A 514 -13.86 12.47 11.53
CA ASN A 514 -14.29 13.84 11.27
C ASN A 514 -13.20 14.68 10.60
N TRP A 515 -11.93 14.41 10.90
CA TRP A 515 -10.79 15.04 10.25
C TRP A 515 -10.66 14.60 8.79
N GLU A 516 -10.77 13.31 8.53
CA GLU A 516 -10.71 12.75 7.18
C GLU A 516 -11.91 13.21 6.33
N ARG A 517 -13.12 13.22 6.90
CA ARG A 517 -14.37 13.59 6.22
C ARG A 517 -14.53 15.09 5.97
N SER A 518 -13.74 15.93 6.59
CA SER A 518 -13.84 17.39 6.43
C SER A 518 -13.52 17.89 5.02
N ILE A 519 -13.02 17.03 4.16
CA ILE A 519 -12.77 17.28 2.72
C ILE A 519 -13.87 16.69 1.82
N TYR A 520 -14.93 16.09 2.38
CA TYR A 520 -16.01 15.53 1.58
C TYR A 520 -16.73 16.64 0.81
N GLY A 521 -16.83 16.48 -0.49
CA GLY A 521 -17.36 17.47 -1.44
C GLY A 521 -16.39 18.59 -1.80
N ASP A 522 -15.23 18.72 -1.14
CA ASP A 522 -14.23 19.76 -1.45
C ASP A 522 -12.80 19.33 -1.13
N LEU A 523 -12.08 18.86 -2.12
CA LEU A 523 -10.65 18.52 -2.01
C LEU A 523 -9.71 19.73 -2.12
N ALA A 524 -10.25 20.96 -2.26
CA ALA A 524 -9.46 22.15 -2.55
C ALA A 524 -9.34 23.09 -1.36
N GLN A 525 -10.45 23.71 -0.94
CA GLN A 525 -10.41 24.83 0.01
C GLN A 525 -9.95 24.41 1.40
N PRO A 526 -10.46 23.29 1.99
CA PRO A 526 -10.03 22.88 3.34
C PRO A 526 -8.54 22.61 3.44
N VAL A 527 -7.97 21.92 2.43
CA VAL A 527 -6.55 21.53 2.44
C VAL A 527 -5.63 22.74 2.23
N LEU A 528 -6.04 23.70 1.40
CA LEU A 528 -5.30 24.94 1.18
C LEU A 528 -5.32 25.85 2.41
N ASP A 529 -6.47 26.02 3.05
CA ASP A 529 -6.62 26.83 4.26
C ASP A 529 -5.70 26.32 5.38
N ASP A 530 -5.58 24.99 5.53
CA ASP A 530 -4.72 24.41 6.53
C ASP A 530 -3.24 24.67 6.26
N GLN A 531 -2.79 24.67 5.00
CA GLN A 531 -1.41 25.04 4.65
C GLN A 531 -1.14 26.52 4.96
N VAL A 532 -2.10 27.41 4.68
CA VAL A 532 -1.99 28.84 5.01
C VAL A 532 -1.95 29.07 6.52
N GLU A 533 -2.77 28.33 7.29
CA GLU A 533 -2.77 28.41 8.76
C GLU A 533 -1.41 27.96 9.34
N VAL A 534 -0.86 26.84 8.84
CA VAL A 534 0.47 26.37 9.28
C VAL A 534 1.56 27.36 8.89
N LEU A 535 1.55 27.89 7.68
CA LEU A 535 2.49 28.92 7.23
C LEU A 535 2.48 30.13 8.18
N GLN A 536 1.30 30.66 8.51
CA GLN A 536 1.19 31.80 9.43
C GLN A 536 1.72 31.47 10.82
N ASN A 537 1.43 30.27 11.35
CA ASN A 537 1.97 29.84 12.65
C ASN A 537 3.49 29.72 12.65
N VAL A 538 4.09 29.27 11.56
CA VAL A 538 5.56 29.21 11.41
C VAL A 538 6.16 30.62 11.39
N VAL A 539 5.56 31.55 10.65
CA VAL A 539 5.98 32.95 10.62
C VAL A 539 5.89 33.59 12.01
N ASP A 540 4.76 33.44 12.70
CA ASP A 540 4.54 33.99 14.03
C ASP A 540 5.53 33.42 15.07
N ARG A 541 5.84 32.12 14.95
CA ARG A 541 6.73 31.42 15.88
C ARG A 541 8.20 31.78 15.72
N TYR A 542 8.67 31.85 14.47
CA TYR A 542 10.10 32.00 14.16
C TYR A 542 10.50 33.46 13.80
N GLY A 543 9.53 34.32 13.51
CA GLY A 543 9.72 35.76 13.32
C GLY A 543 10.83 36.06 12.32
N SER A 544 11.85 36.83 12.74
CA SER A 544 12.95 37.27 11.89
C SER A 544 13.89 36.14 11.39
N ALA A 545 13.70 34.91 11.81
CA ALA A 545 14.49 33.78 11.29
C ALA A 545 13.97 33.28 9.94
N VAL A 546 12.74 33.64 9.55
CA VAL A 546 12.11 33.25 8.28
C VAL A 546 11.66 34.47 7.49
N ASP A 547 11.58 34.33 6.17
CA ASP A 547 11.15 35.39 5.25
C ASP A 547 9.77 35.06 4.66
N GLU A 548 8.73 35.70 5.19
CA GLU A 548 7.35 35.52 4.74
C GLU A 548 7.07 36.10 3.34
N ASN A 549 7.98 36.91 2.78
CA ASN A 549 7.86 37.46 1.44
C ASN A 549 8.46 36.55 0.37
N ASN A 550 9.10 35.46 0.80
CA ASN A 550 9.70 34.46 -0.09
C ASN A 550 9.24 33.06 0.32
N VAL A 551 8.02 32.71 -0.06
CA VAL A 551 7.40 31.41 0.25
C VAL A 551 7.19 30.61 -1.02
N GLY A 552 7.82 29.43 -1.09
CA GLY A 552 7.57 28.42 -2.13
C GLY A 552 6.73 27.27 -1.61
N ILE A 553 6.08 26.55 -2.51
CA ILE A 553 5.39 25.30 -2.21
C ILE A 553 5.75 24.25 -3.25
N ARG A 554 5.96 23.02 -2.81
CA ARG A 554 6.20 21.89 -3.72
C ARG A 554 5.42 20.67 -3.30
N GLY A 555 5.09 19.82 -4.25
CA GLY A 555 4.46 18.54 -3.95
C GLY A 555 4.38 17.64 -5.15
N TRP A 556 3.98 16.39 -4.91
CA TRP A 556 3.80 15.36 -5.91
C TRP A 556 2.38 14.77 -5.81
N SER A 557 1.74 14.40 -6.95
CA SER A 557 0.39 13.84 -6.99
C SER A 557 -0.62 14.79 -6.33
N PHE A 558 -1.31 14.43 -5.24
CA PHE A 558 -2.17 15.34 -4.48
C PHE A 558 -1.39 16.56 -3.95
N GLY A 559 -0.16 16.37 -3.48
CA GLY A 559 0.72 17.48 -3.09
C GLY A 559 1.07 18.39 -4.29
N GLY A 560 1.18 17.84 -5.50
CA GLY A 560 1.33 18.61 -6.73
C GLY A 560 0.07 19.41 -7.08
N TYR A 561 -1.10 18.82 -6.91
CA TYR A 561 -2.39 19.50 -6.99
C TYR A 561 -2.45 20.68 -6.01
N LEU A 562 -2.11 20.44 -4.74
CA LEU A 562 -2.10 21.45 -3.69
C LEU A 562 -1.10 22.57 -3.96
N ALA A 563 0.09 22.24 -4.50
CA ALA A 563 1.10 23.23 -4.87
C ALA A 563 0.61 24.16 -5.99
N ALA A 564 0.00 23.61 -7.04
CA ALA A 564 -0.60 24.40 -8.11
C ALA A 564 -1.78 25.25 -7.60
N LEU A 565 -2.68 24.64 -6.81
CA LEU A 565 -3.83 25.33 -6.20
C LEU A 565 -3.39 26.54 -5.35
N ALA A 566 -2.28 26.41 -4.62
CA ALA A 566 -1.75 27.43 -3.74
C ALA A 566 -1.38 28.71 -4.49
N VAL A 567 -0.62 28.61 -5.58
CA VAL A 567 -0.22 29.79 -6.38
C VAL A 567 -1.38 30.35 -7.21
N LEU A 568 -2.38 29.55 -7.55
CA LEU A 568 -3.58 29.99 -8.26
C LEU A 568 -4.55 30.74 -7.36
N ARG A 569 -4.74 30.28 -6.12
CA ARG A 569 -5.76 30.86 -5.21
C ARG A 569 -5.20 31.78 -4.13
N ARG A 570 -3.91 31.60 -3.78
CA ARG A 570 -3.26 32.38 -2.72
C ARG A 570 -1.89 32.91 -3.17
N PRO A 571 -1.84 33.66 -4.32
CA PRO A 571 -0.60 34.30 -4.79
C PRO A 571 -0.07 35.37 -3.82
N ASP A 572 -0.92 35.82 -2.86
CA ASP A 572 -0.56 36.68 -1.75
C ASP A 572 0.31 35.98 -0.69
N LYS A 573 0.27 34.65 -0.62
CA LYS A 573 1.00 33.83 0.36
C LYS A 573 2.09 32.97 -0.27
N PHE A 574 1.86 32.45 -1.47
CA PHE A 574 2.77 31.55 -2.17
C PHE A 574 3.33 32.24 -3.43
N HIS A 575 4.65 32.38 -3.48
CA HIS A 575 5.35 33.17 -4.49
C HIS A 575 5.92 32.32 -5.64
N ALA A 576 6.04 31.00 -5.44
CA ALA A 576 6.45 30.03 -6.45
C ALA A 576 5.92 28.63 -6.10
N ALA A 577 5.69 27.80 -7.13
CA ALA A 577 5.28 26.42 -6.95
C ALA A 577 6.05 25.44 -7.83
N VAL A 578 6.28 24.23 -7.29
CA VAL A 578 6.72 23.06 -8.08
C VAL A 578 5.66 21.97 -7.94
N ALA A 579 4.86 21.80 -8.99
CA ALA A 579 3.76 20.84 -9.05
C ALA A 579 4.17 19.61 -9.86
N GLY A 580 4.54 18.53 -9.16
CA GLY A 580 4.91 17.25 -9.77
C GLY A 580 3.67 16.36 -9.98
N ALA A 581 3.43 15.92 -11.22
CA ALA A 581 2.31 15.03 -11.59
C ALA A 581 0.97 15.40 -10.92
N PRO A 582 0.50 16.67 -11.01
CA PRO A 582 -0.71 17.11 -10.31
C PRO A 582 -1.97 16.49 -10.93
N VAL A 583 -2.97 16.22 -10.12
CA VAL A 583 -4.33 15.97 -10.62
C VAL A 583 -4.95 17.32 -10.96
N THR A 584 -4.98 17.68 -12.24
CA THR A 584 -5.48 18.99 -12.68
C THR A 584 -7.00 19.06 -12.78
N ASP A 585 -7.64 17.92 -12.99
CA ASP A 585 -9.10 17.76 -13.03
C ASP A 585 -9.48 16.39 -12.45
N TRP A 586 -10.24 16.40 -11.37
CA TRP A 586 -10.67 15.19 -10.68
C TRP A 586 -11.64 14.33 -11.48
N ALA A 587 -12.35 14.88 -12.48
CA ALA A 587 -13.18 14.09 -13.38
C ALA A 587 -12.37 13.11 -14.25
N LEU A 588 -11.06 13.33 -14.37
CA LEU A 588 -10.14 12.47 -15.11
C LEU A 588 -9.41 11.44 -14.22
N TYR A 589 -9.62 11.48 -12.89
CA TYR A 589 -9.05 10.51 -11.97
C TYR A 589 -10.00 9.31 -11.78
N ASP A 590 -9.53 8.21 -11.16
CA ASP A 590 -10.30 6.97 -11.10
C ASP A 590 -11.61 7.07 -10.29
N THR A 591 -12.47 6.08 -10.52
CA THR A 591 -13.80 6.02 -9.93
C THR A 591 -13.76 5.86 -8.41
N HIS A 592 -12.94 4.96 -7.88
CA HIS A 592 -13.00 4.61 -6.46
C HIS A 592 -12.48 5.73 -5.57
N TYR A 593 -11.31 6.31 -5.91
CA TYR A 593 -10.77 7.44 -5.17
C TYR A 593 -11.67 8.66 -5.27
N THR A 594 -12.00 9.05 -6.50
CA THR A 594 -12.69 10.33 -6.73
C THR A 594 -14.13 10.31 -6.25
N GLU A 595 -14.88 9.25 -6.56
CA GLU A 595 -16.30 9.16 -6.20
C GLU A 595 -16.51 9.05 -4.70
N ARG A 596 -15.53 8.53 -3.95
CA ARG A 596 -15.52 8.53 -2.48
C ARG A 596 -15.69 9.93 -1.92
N TYR A 597 -14.95 10.89 -2.46
CA TYR A 597 -14.88 12.25 -1.92
C TYR A 597 -15.80 13.23 -2.62
N LEU A 598 -15.97 13.14 -3.92
CA LEU A 598 -16.66 14.13 -4.72
C LEU A 598 -18.02 13.65 -5.28
N GLY A 599 -18.34 12.35 -5.18
CA GLY A 599 -19.47 11.75 -5.88
C GLY A 599 -19.17 11.58 -7.37
N THR A 600 -20.22 11.48 -8.21
CA THR A 600 -20.03 11.41 -9.66
C THR A 600 -20.11 12.79 -10.31
N PRO A 601 -19.44 13.02 -11.46
CA PRO A 601 -19.53 14.30 -12.17
C PRO A 601 -20.95 14.67 -12.61
N SER A 602 -21.80 13.67 -12.86
CA SER A 602 -23.20 13.88 -13.24
C SER A 602 -24.09 14.33 -12.07
N ASP A 603 -23.86 13.76 -10.88
CA ASP A 603 -24.73 14.00 -9.72
C ASP A 603 -24.26 15.19 -8.87
N ASN A 604 -22.95 15.48 -8.89
CA ASN A 604 -22.30 16.48 -8.06
C ASN A 604 -21.36 17.40 -8.87
N PRO A 605 -21.80 18.00 -10.00
CA PRO A 605 -20.91 18.76 -10.89
C PRO A 605 -20.21 19.94 -10.18
N GLU A 606 -20.84 20.55 -9.18
CA GLU A 606 -20.27 21.65 -8.41
C GLU A 606 -19.05 21.23 -7.59
N ASN A 607 -18.96 19.98 -7.14
CA ASN A 607 -17.79 19.46 -6.42
C ASN A 607 -16.56 19.40 -7.34
N PHE A 608 -16.77 18.95 -8.59
CA PHE A 608 -15.72 18.90 -9.61
C PHE A 608 -15.31 20.30 -10.08
N GLU A 609 -16.28 21.21 -10.25
CA GLU A 609 -16.01 22.59 -10.63
C GLU A 609 -15.15 23.32 -9.61
N ARG A 610 -15.48 23.21 -8.31
CA ARG A 610 -14.74 23.91 -7.27
C ARG A 610 -13.34 23.37 -7.02
N THR A 611 -13.07 22.12 -7.44
CA THR A 611 -11.79 21.45 -7.22
C THR A 611 -10.90 21.41 -8.47
N SER A 612 -11.38 21.84 -9.65
CA SER A 612 -10.62 21.84 -10.88
C SER A 612 -9.59 22.99 -10.93
N LEU A 613 -8.32 22.64 -11.13
CA LEU A 613 -7.23 23.62 -11.35
C LEU A 613 -7.37 24.30 -12.73
N ILE A 614 -7.92 23.60 -13.72
CA ILE A 614 -8.07 24.11 -15.08
C ILE A 614 -8.96 25.38 -15.08
N ARG A 615 -10.00 25.39 -14.25
CA ARG A 615 -10.87 26.56 -14.10
C ARG A 615 -10.18 27.76 -13.48
N ASP A 616 -9.20 27.51 -12.60
CA ASP A 616 -8.43 28.55 -11.94
C ASP A 616 -7.18 29.00 -12.75
N ALA A 617 -6.86 28.35 -13.86
CA ALA A 617 -5.62 28.59 -14.61
C ALA A 617 -5.44 30.06 -15.03
N HIS A 618 -6.54 30.78 -15.29
CA HIS A 618 -6.53 32.21 -15.63
C HIS A 618 -6.05 33.13 -14.49
N ARG A 619 -5.97 32.60 -13.25
CA ARG A 619 -5.51 33.34 -12.05
C ARG A 619 -3.99 33.24 -11.83
N LEU A 620 -3.27 32.60 -12.74
CA LEU A 620 -1.83 32.38 -12.59
C LEU A 620 -1.07 33.71 -12.66
N GLU A 621 -0.52 34.15 -11.53
CA GLU A 621 0.32 35.35 -11.38
C GLU A 621 1.77 35.00 -10.95
N ARG A 622 2.00 33.77 -10.50
CA ARG A 622 3.28 33.33 -9.92
C ARG A 622 3.83 32.14 -10.70
N PRO A 623 5.18 32.01 -10.78
CA PRO A 623 5.81 30.87 -11.42
C PRO A 623 5.59 29.53 -10.68
#